data_fc5c11b9f617051f9cbf228539915da2
#
_entry.id   fc5c11b9f617051f9cbf228539915da2
#
_cell.length_a   1.000
_cell.length_b   1.000
_cell.length_c   1.000
_cell.angle_alpha   90.00
_cell.angle_beta   90.00
_cell.angle_gamma   90.00
#
_symmetry.space_group_name_H-M   'P 1'
#
loop_
_entity.id
_entity.type
_entity.pdbx_description
1 polymer ?
#
loop_
_entity_poly.entity_id
_entity_poly.type
_entity_poly.pdbx_seq_one_letter_code
_entity_poly.pdbx_strand_id
1 'polypeptide(L)'
;GEKNPKFNMYKERSEEQYAVYNGDKRTSQEDELWKIYDGCEAGIAQTRKDVAPIDVVPFQDQRWFDSVHLQIGPWAMGKDFSNYSCKDYNFDYELSESGDWHCKEGYGSLVADMYKEVPVQLNTKVSEINWSGAGVKVITNKGTIDAKKCIITVSNGVLSSGQIKFTPKLDVEKEESFSKISMGHYNRITLKFKKLFK
;
A
#
# COMPACT_ATOMS: atom_id res chain seq x y z
N GLY A 1 -22.24 -2.86 -2.96
CA GLY A 1 -21.77 -4.20 -3.31
C GLY A 1 -22.67 -5.26 -2.72
N GLU A 2 -23.03 -6.29 -3.50
CA GLU A 2 -23.83 -7.40 -3.01
C GLU A 2 -23.07 -8.12 -1.89
N LYS A 3 -23.73 -8.30 -0.76
CA LYS A 3 -23.18 -9.07 0.36
C LYS A 3 -22.99 -10.51 -0.09
N ASN A 4 -21.76 -10.99 -0.15
CA ASN A 4 -21.54 -12.43 -0.38
C ASN A 4 -22.04 -13.19 0.86
N PRO A 5 -23.10 -14.02 0.75
CA PRO A 5 -23.76 -14.64 1.90
C PRO A 5 -22.86 -15.65 2.64
N LYS A 6 -21.73 -16.05 2.04
CA LYS A 6 -20.76 -16.99 2.61
C LYS A 6 -19.74 -16.32 3.54
N PHE A 7 -19.65 -14.99 3.53
CA PHE A 7 -18.62 -14.27 4.25
C PHE A 7 -19.21 -13.22 5.16
N ASN A 8 -18.77 -13.21 6.40
CA ASN A 8 -19.20 -12.27 7.42
C ASN A 8 -18.32 -11.03 7.37
N MET A 9 -18.79 -9.99 6.67
CA MET A 9 -18.12 -8.69 6.63
C MET A 9 -18.62 -7.83 7.79
N TYR A 10 -17.70 -7.19 8.50
CA TYR A 10 -18.00 -6.22 9.54
C TYR A 10 -17.08 -5.01 9.42
N LYS A 11 -17.63 -3.83 9.73
CA LYS A 11 -16.83 -2.60 9.83
C LYS A 11 -16.02 -2.63 11.11
N GLU A 12 -14.82 -2.11 11.05
CA GLU A 12 -14.06 -1.78 12.23
C GLU A 12 -14.88 -0.81 13.11
N ARG A 13 -14.89 -1.04 14.42
CA ARG A 13 -15.57 -0.13 15.32
C ARG A 13 -14.77 1.15 15.41
N SER A 14 -15.40 2.27 15.11
CA SER A 14 -14.80 3.62 15.13
C SER A 14 -14.47 4.15 16.54
N GLU A 15 -14.64 3.35 17.59
CA GLU A 15 -14.31 3.72 18.96
C GLU A 15 -12.91 3.21 19.35
N GLU A 16 -11.91 3.54 18.58
CA GLU A 16 -10.54 3.39 19.03
C GLU A 16 -10.25 4.44 20.09
N GLN A 17 -10.04 3.97 21.32
CA GLN A 17 -9.53 4.84 22.38
C GLN A 17 -8.03 4.94 22.23
N TYR A 18 -7.57 6.02 21.64
CA TYR A 18 -6.15 6.32 21.58
C TYR A 18 -5.67 6.76 22.96
N ALA A 19 -4.52 6.26 23.38
CA ALA A 19 -3.83 6.72 24.57
C ALA A 19 -2.40 7.08 24.20
N VAL A 20 -2.03 8.31 24.49
CA VAL A 20 -0.67 8.80 24.23
C VAL A 20 0.18 8.60 25.48
N TYR A 21 1.34 7.98 25.30
CA TYR A 21 2.30 7.71 26.37
C TYR A 21 3.59 8.50 26.15
N ASN A 22 4.12 9.04 27.24
CA ASN A 22 5.44 9.62 27.29
C ASN A 22 6.32 8.67 28.13
N GLY A 23 7.07 7.81 27.47
CA GLY A 23 7.72 6.69 28.10
C GLY A 23 6.66 5.69 28.61
N ASP A 24 6.72 5.37 29.89
CA ASP A 24 5.82 4.45 30.57
C ASP A 24 4.56 5.11 31.21
N LYS A 25 4.42 6.43 31.05
CA LYS A 25 3.32 7.20 31.64
C LYS A 25 2.36 7.71 30.56
N ARG A 26 1.07 7.43 30.75
CA ARG A 26 0.01 8.07 29.98
C ARG A 26 0.07 9.57 30.18
N THR A 27 0.02 10.32 29.09
CA THR A 27 0.04 11.78 29.11
C THR A 27 -1.35 12.36 28.86
N SER A 28 -1.59 13.55 29.40
CA SER A 28 -2.75 14.39 29.07
C SER A 28 -2.51 15.30 27.86
N GLN A 29 -1.39 15.17 27.18
CA GLN A 29 -1.01 16.01 26.02
C GLN A 29 -1.54 15.46 24.70
N GLU A 30 -2.65 14.78 24.72
CA GLU A 30 -3.32 14.23 23.51
C GLU A 30 -3.73 15.39 22.57
N ASP A 31 -4.22 16.50 23.11
CA ASP A 31 -4.63 17.68 22.32
C ASP A 31 -3.45 18.29 21.54
N GLU A 32 -2.25 18.30 22.12
CA GLU A 32 -1.05 18.80 21.45
C GLU A 32 -0.64 17.93 20.28
N LEU A 33 -0.68 16.61 20.45
CA LEU A 33 -0.41 15.66 19.37
C LEU A 33 -1.41 15.81 18.22
N TRP A 34 -2.71 15.87 18.54
CA TRP A 34 -3.76 16.02 17.52
C TRP A 34 -3.69 17.37 16.81
N LYS A 35 -3.32 18.43 17.49
CA LYS A 35 -3.08 19.72 16.85
C LYS A 35 -1.97 19.65 15.80
N ILE A 36 -0.89 18.92 16.09
CA ILE A 36 0.20 18.73 15.13
C ILE A 36 -0.28 17.85 13.97
N TYR A 37 -1.03 16.79 14.27
CA TYR A 37 -1.61 15.88 13.27
C TYR A 37 -2.50 16.65 12.28
N ASP A 38 -3.50 17.36 12.80
CA ASP A 38 -4.44 18.16 11.98
C ASP A 38 -3.71 19.23 11.15
N GLY A 39 -2.69 19.85 11.73
CA GLY A 39 -1.88 20.83 11.02
C GLY A 39 -1.04 20.23 9.89
N CYS A 40 -0.47 19.04 10.07
CA CYS A 40 0.25 18.33 9.03
C CYS A 40 -0.70 17.86 7.93
N GLU A 41 -1.84 17.26 8.28
CA GLU A 41 -2.84 16.86 7.29
C GLU A 41 -3.34 18.06 6.49
N ALA A 42 -3.65 19.18 7.16
CA ALA A 42 -4.09 20.41 6.49
C ALA A 42 -3.01 20.95 5.53
N GLY A 43 -1.75 20.94 5.93
CA GLY A 43 -0.62 21.33 5.08
C GLY A 43 -0.54 20.50 3.80
N ILE A 44 -0.67 19.20 3.92
CA ILE A 44 -0.69 18.27 2.78
C ILE A 44 -1.95 18.51 1.92
N ALA A 45 -3.13 18.52 2.55
CA ALA A 45 -4.43 18.65 1.87
C ALA A 45 -4.59 19.95 1.06
N GLN A 46 -4.03 21.04 1.54
CA GLN A 46 -4.08 22.34 0.86
C GLN A 46 -3.09 22.42 -0.33
N THR A 47 -2.15 21.49 -0.42
CA THR A 47 -1.10 21.52 -1.42
C THR A 47 -1.50 20.71 -2.66
N ARG A 48 -1.72 21.39 -3.79
CA ARG A 48 -2.07 20.76 -5.08
C ARG A 48 -0.86 20.54 -6.01
N LYS A 49 0.33 20.86 -5.52
CA LYS A 49 1.58 20.69 -6.25
C LYS A 49 2.18 19.33 -6.00
N ASP A 50 2.95 18.86 -6.96
CA ASP A 50 3.77 17.66 -6.84
C ASP A 50 5.06 18.00 -6.05
N VAL A 51 4.91 18.08 -4.73
CA VAL A 51 5.99 18.35 -3.76
C VAL A 51 5.89 17.37 -2.60
N ALA A 52 7.00 17.15 -1.93
CA ALA A 52 7.04 16.25 -0.78
C ALA A 52 6.31 16.86 0.43
N PRO A 53 5.58 16.06 1.24
CA PRO A 53 4.98 16.53 2.48
C PRO A 53 5.92 17.28 3.41
N ILE A 54 7.17 16.85 3.52
CA ILE A 54 8.16 17.50 4.39
C ILE A 54 8.38 18.98 4.08
N ASP A 55 8.14 19.38 2.82
CA ASP A 55 8.34 20.77 2.39
C ASP A 55 7.15 21.69 2.73
N VAL A 56 6.02 21.12 3.16
CA VAL A 56 4.77 21.88 3.38
C VAL A 56 4.16 21.68 4.76
N VAL A 57 4.54 20.64 5.50
CA VAL A 57 4.01 20.39 6.83
C VAL A 57 4.61 21.33 7.87
N PRO A 58 3.78 21.90 8.77
CA PRO A 58 4.23 22.71 9.89
C PRO A 58 4.74 21.85 11.05
N PHE A 59 5.23 22.50 12.10
CA PHE A 59 5.54 21.91 13.42
C PHE A 59 6.67 20.89 13.44
N GLN A 60 7.61 20.93 12.48
CA GLN A 60 8.71 19.95 12.36
C GLN A 60 9.66 19.94 13.57
N ASP A 61 9.72 21.02 14.34
CA ASP A 61 10.50 21.16 15.57
C ASP A 61 9.74 20.82 16.85
N GLN A 62 8.45 20.47 16.72
CA GLN A 62 7.61 20.18 17.87
C GLN A 62 7.81 18.74 18.38
N ARG A 63 7.65 18.58 19.69
CA ARG A 63 7.90 17.32 20.41
C ARG A 63 7.22 16.09 19.81
N TRP A 64 5.99 16.20 19.35
CA TRP A 64 5.18 15.10 18.85
C TRP A 64 5.25 14.91 17.34
N PHE A 65 6.06 15.72 16.66
CA PHE A 65 6.15 15.68 15.19
C PHE A 65 6.54 14.29 14.67
N ASP A 66 7.56 13.64 15.27
CA ASP A 66 7.99 12.31 14.83
C ASP A 66 6.89 11.26 14.97
N SER A 67 6.03 11.37 16.00
CA SER A 67 4.89 10.47 16.18
C SER A 67 3.81 10.70 15.11
N VAL A 68 3.57 11.94 14.73
CA VAL A 68 2.64 12.31 13.66
C VAL A 68 3.21 11.92 12.31
N HIS A 69 4.50 12.20 12.07
CA HIS A 69 5.21 11.76 10.86
C HIS A 69 5.08 10.25 10.67
N LEU A 70 5.30 9.46 11.74
CA LEU A 70 5.13 8.01 11.70
C LEU A 70 3.71 7.61 11.26
N GLN A 71 2.68 8.27 11.77
CA GLN A 71 1.27 7.94 11.47
C GLN A 71 0.89 8.27 10.03
N ILE A 72 1.13 9.51 9.58
CA ILE A 72 0.72 9.97 8.24
C ILE A 72 1.68 9.44 7.15
N GLY A 73 2.95 9.25 7.46
CA GLY A 73 3.96 8.77 6.52
C GLY A 73 4.12 7.24 6.53
N PRO A 74 5.07 6.69 7.30
CA PRO A 74 5.42 5.27 7.26
C PRO A 74 4.24 4.33 7.52
N TRP A 75 3.33 4.66 8.44
CA TRP A 75 2.19 3.80 8.76
C TRP A 75 1.09 3.87 7.69
N ALA A 76 0.69 5.04 7.25
CA ALA A 76 -0.37 5.18 6.26
C ALA A 76 0.13 4.92 4.82
N MET A 77 1.26 5.50 4.44
CA MET A 77 1.80 5.49 3.07
C MET A 77 2.94 4.49 2.83
N GLY A 78 3.47 3.87 3.89
CA GLY A 78 4.66 3.02 3.80
C GLY A 78 5.94 3.79 3.47
N LYS A 79 5.96 5.12 3.62
CA LYS A 79 7.05 6.02 3.22
C LYS A 79 7.15 7.24 4.12
N ASP A 80 8.37 7.76 4.25
CA ASP A 80 8.63 9.02 4.91
C ASP A 80 8.08 10.22 4.12
N PHE A 81 7.83 11.32 4.80
CA PHE A 81 7.33 12.58 4.22
C PHE A 81 8.18 13.13 3.05
N SER A 82 9.44 12.75 2.97
CA SER A 82 10.33 13.13 1.86
C SER A 82 10.19 12.27 0.60
N ASN A 83 9.43 11.16 0.67
CA ASN A 83 9.47 10.10 -0.35
C ASN A 83 8.14 9.82 -1.04
N TYR A 84 7.15 10.70 -0.89
CA TYR A 84 5.90 10.67 -1.65
C TYR A 84 5.40 12.09 -1.94
N SER A 85 4.40 12.21 -2.80
CA SER A 85 3.86 13.48 -3.27
C SER A 85 2.59 13.86 -2.53
N CYS A 86 2.46 15.13 -2.15
CA CYS A 86 1.20 15.69 -1.65
C CYS A 86 0.06 15.54 -2.65
N LYS A 87 0.35 15.67 -3.94
CA LYS A 87 -0.63 15.49 -5.01
C LYS A 87 -1.19 14.08 -5.04
N ASP A 88 -0.32 13.07 -4.94
CA ASP A 88 -0.72 11.66 -4.96
C ASP A 88 -1.46 11.28 -3.68
N TYR A 89 -1.01 11.78 -2.51
CA TYR A 89 -1.72 11.61 -1.24
C TYR A 89 -3.14 12.12 -1.31
N ASN A 90 -3.34 13.35 -1.81
CA ASN A 90 -4.66 13.96 -1.93
C ASN A 90 -5.56 13.22 -2.92
N PHE A 91 -4.99 12.68 -4.00
CA PHE A 91 -5.73 11.89 -4.97
C PHE A 91 -6.23 10.57 -4.35
N ASP A 92 -5.40 9.88 -3.60
CA ASP A 92 -5.77 8.65 -2.88
C ASP A 92 -6.84 8.93 -1.83
N TYR A 93 -6.68 9.99 -1.05
CA TYR A 93 -7.65 10.41 -0.04
C TYR A 93 -9.03 10.74 -0.63
N GLU A 94 -9.08 11.41 -1.79
CA GLU A 94 -10.34 11.73 -2.49
C GLU A 94 -11.05 10.47 -3.02
N LEU A 95 -10.31 9.40 -3.33
CA LEU A 95 -10.86 8.12 -3.79
C LEU A 95 -11.23 7.18 -2.65
N SER A 96 -10.73 7.42 -1.47
CA SER A 96 -10.94 6.56 -0.30
C SER A 96 -12.36 6.74 0.25
N GLU A 97 -13.21 5.74 0.06
CA GLU A 97 -14.49 5.66 0.75
C GLU A 97 -14.27 5.29 2.22
N SER A 98 -15.03 5.93 3.09
CA SER A 98 -14.85 5.84 4.54
C SER A 98 -15.06 4.44 5.12
N GLY A 99 -14.07 3.98 5.85
CA GLY A 99 -14.13 2.88 6.81
C GLY A 99 -13.60 1.55 6.29
N ASP A 100 -12.84 0.90 7.15
CA ASP A 100 -12.26 -0.41 6.88
C ASP A 100 -13.26 -1.53 7.16
N TRP A 101 -13.22 -2.54 6.30
CA TRP A 101 -14.03 -3.73 6.42
C TRP A 101 -13.15 -4.94 6.68
N HIS A 102 -13.55 -5.74 7.64
CA HIS A 102 -12.91 -7.00 7.95
C HIS A 102 -13.75 -8.17 7.50
N CYS A 103 -13.08 -9.23 7.03
CA CYS A 103 -13.70 -10.51 6.69
C CYS A 103 -13.36 -11.53 7.80
N LYS A 104 -14.37 -12.04 8.51
CA LYS A 104 -14.18 -12.97 9.61
C LYS A 104 -13.47 -14.26 9.19
N GLU A 105 -13.76 -14.73 7.99
CA GLU A 105 -13.19 -15.95 7.40
C GLU A 105 -11.80 -15.70 6.78
N GLY A 106 -11.34 -14.45 6.78
CA GLY A 106 -10.09 -13.99 6.19
C GLY A 106 -10.24 -13.53 4.74
N TYR A 107 -9.57 -12.43 4.41
CA TYR A 107 -9.61 -11.83 3.09
C TYR A 107 -9.13 -12.79 1.98
N GLY A 108 -8.08 -13.58 2.26
CA GLY A 108 -7.60 -14.59 1.32
C GLY A 108 -8.65 -15.64 0.95
N SER A 109 -9.48 -16.06 1.92
CA SER A 109 -10.58 -17.00 1.69
C SER A 109 -11.67 -16.39 0.80
N LEU A 110 -11.99 -15.11 1.02
CA LEU A 110 -12.92 -14.36 0.17
C LEU A 110 -12.43 -14.29 -1.28
N VAL A 111 -11.17 -13.91 -1.48
CA VAL A 111 -10.56 -13.84 -2.83
C VAL A 111 -10.54 -15.22 -3.50
N ALA A 112 -10.17 -16.27 -2.76
CA ALA A 112 -10.14 -17.64 -3.28
C ALA A 112 -11.55 -18.12 -3.73
N ASP A 113 -12.61 -17.81 -2.96
CA ASP A 113 -13.99 -18.16 -3.36
C ASP A 113 -14.46 -17.34 -4.56
N MET A 114 -14.12 -16.06 -4.62
CA MET A 114 -14.51 -15.20 -5.76
C MET A 114 -13.91 -15.66 -7.09
N TYR A 115 -12.69 -16.17 -7.06
CA TYR A 115 -11.93 -16.53 -8.27
C TYR A 115 -11.71 -18.03 -8.44
N LYS A 116 -12.47 -18.88 -7.74
CA LYS A 116 -12.31 -20.34 -7.79
C LYS A 116 -12.46 -20.97 -9.18
N GLU A 117 -13.22 -20.32 -10.07
CA GLU A 117 -13.44 -20.77 -11.45
C GLU A 117 -12.33 -20.25 -12.41
N VAL A 118 -11.45 -19.38 -11.95
CA VAL A 118 -10.35 -18.87 -12.78
C VAL A 118 -9.23 -19.91 -12.83
N PRO A 119 -8.81 -20.36 -14.02
CA PRO A 119 -7.74 -21.34 -14.13
C PRO A 119 -6.39 -20.70 -13.78
N VAL A 120 -5.88 -20.95 -12.57
CA VAL A 120 -4.61 -20.42 -12.08
C VAL A 120 -3.55 -21.53 -12.04
N GLN A 121 -2.42 -21.33 -12.69
CA GLN A 121 -1.25 -22.21 -12.59
C GLN A 121 -0.30 -21.72 -11.51
N LEU A 122 -0.41 -22.29 -10.31
CA LEU A 122 0.49 -21.99 -9.19
C LEU A 122 1.90 -22.53 -9.42
N ASN A 123 2.87 -21.94 -8.70
CA ASN A 123 4.30 -22.30 -8.79
C ASN A 123 4.85 -22.18 -10.22
N THR A 124 4.34 -21.22 -10.99
CA THR A 124 4.72 -20.96 -12.37
C THR A 124 5.39 -19.59 -12.42
N LYS A 125 6.74 -19.58 -12.38
CA LYS A 125 7.52 -18.34 -12.40
C LYS A 125 7.82 -17.94 -13.83
N VAL A 126 7.41 -16.73 -14.21
CA VAL A 126 7.73 -16.12 -15.50
C VAL A 126 9.15 -15.56 -15.47
N SER A 127 9.95 -15.84 -16.48
CA SER A 127 11.31 -15.31 -16.65
C SER A 127 11.47 -14.40 -17.88
N GLU A 128 10.64 -14.60 -18.92
CA GLU A 128 10.67 -13.74 -20.11
C GLU A 128 9.29 -13.57 -20.70
N ILE A 129 9.02 -12.39 -21.23
CA ILE A 129 7.85 -12.08 -22.07
C ILE A 129 8.36 -11.64 -23.42
N ASN A 130 8.12 -12.47 -24.44
CA ASN A 130 8.52 -12.19 -25.81
C ASN A 130 7.30 -11.82 -26.66
N TRP A 131 7.29 -10.60 -27.15
CA TRP A 131 6.23 -9.99 -27.95
C TRP A 131 6.69 -9.50 -29.33
N SER A 132 7.80 -10.08 -29.82
CA SER A 132 8.37 -9.75 -31.14
C SER A 132 7.55 -10.28 -32.33
N GLY A 133 6.60 -11.20 -32.10
CA GLY A 133 5.79 -11.83 -33.15
C GLY A 133 4.34 -11.36 -33.18
N ALA A 134 3.49 -12.10 -33.86
CA ALA A 134 2.05 -11.84 -33.98
C ALA A 134 1.24 -12.04 -32.67
N GLY A 135 1.88 -12.54 -31.62
CA GLY A 135 1.31 -12.77 -30.28
C GLY A 135 2.39 -12.60 -29.21
N VAL A 136 2.13 -13.20 -28.07
CA VAL A 136 3.05 -13.16 -26.92
C VAL A 136 3.45 -14.56 -26.50
N LYS A 137 4.75 -14.79 -26.30
CA LYS A 137 5.29 -15.99 -25.68
C LYS A 137 5.72 -15.67 -24.26
N VAL A 138 5.11 -16.34 -23.29
CA VAL A 138 5.45 -16.21 -21.88
C VAL A 138 6.31 -17.41 -21.49
N ILE A 139 7.57 -17.17 -21.18
CA ILE A 139 8.55 -18.22 -20.84
C ILE A 139 8.56 -18.38 -19.33
N THR A 140 8.32 -19.60 -18.88
CA THR A 140 8.19 -19.93 -17.46
C THR A 140 9.11 -21.11 -17.09
N ASN A 141 9.27 -21.36 -15.79
CA ASN A 141 9.96 -22.53 -15.28
C ASN A 141 9.26 -23.88 -15.60
N LYS A 142 8.04 -23.83 -16.15
CA LYS A 142 7.27 -25.02 -16.56
C LYS A 142 7.07 -25.13 -18.07
N GLY A 143 7.72 -24.30 -18.85
CA GLY A 143 7.59 -24.25 -20.31
C GLY A 143 7.09 -22.90 -20.81
N THR A 144 6.81 -22.86 -22.10
CA THR A 144 6.37 -21.64 -22.81
C THR A 144 4.86 -21.67 -23.00
N ILE A 145 4.22 -20.54 -22.77
CA ILE A 145 2.78 -20.31 -23.01
C ILE A 145 2.67 -19.34 -24.19
N ASP A 146 1.96 -19.74 -25.22
CA ASP A 146 1.63 -18.89 -26.36
C ASP A 146 0.25 -18.24 -26.16
N ALA A 147 0.17 -16.93 -26.33
CA ALA A 147 -1.07 -16.17 -26.16
C ALA A 147 -1.20 -15.05 -27.19
N LYS A 148 -2.42 -14.61 -27.45
CA LYS A 148 -2.67 -13.44 -28.29
C LYS A 148 -2.28 -12.13 -27.59
N LYS A 149 -2.49 -12.05 -26.27
CA LYS A 149 -2.20 -10.90 -25.41
C LYS A 149 -1.78 -11.39 -24.03
N CYS A 150 -1.01 -10.58 -23.32
CA CYS A 150 -0.63 -10.81 -21.93
C CYS A 150 -0.92 -9.55 -21.11
N ILE A 151 -1.56 -9.73 -19.96
CA ILE A 151 -1.74 -8.66 -18.96
C ILE A 151 -0.78 -8.96 -17.82
N ILE A 152 0.03 -7.99 -17.44
CA ILE A 152 1.06 -8.11 -16.42
C ILE A 152 0.59 -7.34 -15.18
N THR A 153 0.37 -8.06 -14.07
CA THR A 153 -0.12 -7.49 -12.81
C THR A 153 0.88 -7.69 -11.65
N VAL A 154 2.13 -7.96 -11.96
CA VAL A 154 3.18 -8.07 -10.93
C VAL A 154 3.44 -6.70 -10.29
N SER A 155 3.96 -6.70 -9.05
CA SER A 155 4.29 -5.46 -8.37
C SER A 155 5.36 -4.66 -9.12
N ASN A 156 5.37 -3.34 -8.92
CA ASN A 156 6.40 -2.48 -9.51
C ASN A 156 7.81 -2.89 -9.08
N GLY A 157 7.97 -3.40 -7.85
CA GLY A 157 9.25 -3.94 -7.39
C GLY A 157 9.75 -5.12 -8.22
N VAL A 158 8.87 -5.97 -8.73
CA VAL A 158 9.24 -7.05 -9.66
C VAL A 158 9.62 -6.49 -11.04
N LEU A 159 8.89 -5.50 -11.56
CA LEU A 159 9.20 -4.88 -12.85
C LEU A 159 10.56 -4.18 -12.82
N SER A 160 10.83 -3.38 -11.80
CA SER A 160 12.09 -2.63 -11.65
C SER A 160 13.30 -3.53 -11.30
N SER A 161 13.08 -4.73 -10.78
CA SER A 161 14.16 -5.66 -10.43
C SER A 161 14.84 -6.34 -11.64
N GLY A 162 14.25 -6.23 -12.83
CA GLY A 162 14.75 -6.90 -14.03
C GLY A 162 14.60 -8.43 -14.02
N GLN A 163 13.85 -9.01 -13.09
CA GLN A 163 13.62 -10.45 -13.01
C GLN A 163 12.83 -11.02 -14.19
N ILE A 164 12.05 -10.17 -14.86
CA ILE A 164 11.31 -10.53 -16.07
C ILE A 164 11.97 -9.82 -17.24
N LYS A 165 12.53 -10.60 -18.17
CA LYS A 165 13.08 -10.08 -19.40
C LYS A 165 11.97 -9.77 -20.40
N PHE A 166 12.07 -8.65 -21.08
CA PHE A 166 11.17 -8.26 -22.17
C PHE A 166 11.89 -8.34 -23.52
N THR A 167 11.27 -8.99 -24.50
CA THR A 167 11.81 -9.12 -25.87
C THR A 167 10.72 -8.76 -26.89
N PRO A 168 10.85 -7.66 -27.65
CA PRO A 168 11.87 -6.59 -27.53
C PRO A 168 11.92 -5.92 -26.16
N LYS A 169 13.00 -5.19 -25.86
CA LYS A 169 13.06 -4.37 -24.65
C LYS A 169 11.91 -3.37 -24.61
N LEU A 170 11.48 -3.03 -23.42
CA LEU A 170 10.52 -1.94 -23.21
C LEU A 170 11.17 -0.59 -23.56
N ASP A 171 10.33 0.40 -23.84
CA ASP A 171 10.79 1.77 -24.05
C ASP A 171 11.49 2.32 -22.81
N VAL A 172 12.49 3.14 -23.03
CA VAL A 172 13.29 3.76 -21.95
C VAL A 172 12.40 4.50 -20.95
N GLU A 173 11.40 5.25 -21.42
CA GLU A 173 10.45 5.97 -20.57
C GLU A 173 9.69 5.03 -19.62
N LYS A 174 9.34 3.83 -20.10
CA LYS A 174 8.64 2.82 -19.29
C LYS A 174 9.56 2.20 -18.23
N GLU A 175 10.80 1.89 -18.58
CA GLU A 175 11.80 1.38 -17.63
C GLU A 175 12.15 2.43 -16.57
N GLU A 176 12.30 3.71 -16.97
CA GLU A 176 12.49 4.82 -16.04
C GLU A 176 11.29 5.02 -15.11
N SER A 177 10.06 4.87 -15.63
CA SER A 177 8.84 4.98 -14.81
C SER A 177 8.81 3.93 -13.71
N PHE A 178 9.22 2.70 -13.98
CA PHE A 178 9.32 1.66 -12.96
C PHE A 178 10.32 2.02 -11.86
N SER A 179 11.43 2.66 -12.19
CA SER A 179 12.44 3.08 -11.22
C SER A 179 11.98 4.25 -10.35
N LYS A 180 11.10 5.12 -10.88
CA LYS A 180 10.57 6.30 -10.19
C LYS A 180 9.42 5.96 -9.23
N ILE A 181 8.68 4.89 -9.48
CA ILE A 181 7.59 4.43 -8.61
C ILE A 181 8.15 3.41 -7.62
N SER A 182 8.68 3.87 -6.52
CA SER A 182 9.25 2.99 -5.49
C SER A 182 8.18 2.31 -4.64
N MET A 183 8.45 1.08 -4.20
CA MET A 183 7.58 0.35 -3.28
C MET A 183 7.63 0.96 -1.88
N GLY A 184 6.49 1.01 -1.20
CA GLY A 184 6.44 1.29 0.24
C GLY A 184 6.93 0.09 1.06
N HIS A 185 7.39 0.35 2.28
CA HIS A 185 7.78 -0.67 3.24
C HIS A 185 6.67 -0.83 4.27
N TYR A 186 6.07 -2.01 4.33
CA TYR A 186 5.02 -2.30 5.29
C TYR A 186 5.23 -3.69 5.90
N ASN A 187 5.43 -3.72 7.22
CA ASN A 187 5.59 -4.95 7.98
C ASN A 187 4.55 -5.02 9.10
N ARG A 188 4.03 -6.21 9.35
CA ARG A 188 3.13 -6.48 10.47
C ARG A 188 3.75 -7.51 11.40
N ILE A 189 3.87 -7.16 12.66
CA ILE A 189 4.33 -8.07 13.71
C ILE A 189 3.15 -8.41 14.60
N THR A 190 2.73 -9.68 14.59
CA THR A 190 1.63 -10.16 15.42
C THR A 190 2.17 -10.80 16.69
N LEU A 191 1.79 -10.24 17.84
CA LEU A 191 2.15 -10.75 19.15
C LEU A 191 0.93 -11.39 19.83
N LYS A 192 1.08 -12.63 20.30
CA LYS A 192 0.08 -13.32 21.08
C LYS A 192 0.50 -13.40 22.55
N PHE A 193 -0.23 -12.75 23.41
CA PHE A 193 0.04 -12.74 24.84
C PHE A 193 -0.74 -13.86 25.55
N LYS A 194 -0.12 -14.48 26.57
CA LYS A 194 -0.77 -15.53 27.39
C LYS A 194 -1.80 -14.96 28.36
N LYS A 195 -1.69 -13.68 28.72
CA LYS A 195 -2.60 -12.96 29.62
C LYS A 195 -2.94 -11.61 29.01
N LEU A 196 -4.16 -11.14 29.26
CA LEU A 196 -4.55 -9.76 28.90
C LEU A 196 -3.73 -8.78 29.74
N PHE A 197 -3.25 -7.71 29.10
CA PHE A 197 -2.76 -6.55 29.82
C PHE A 197 -3.95 -5.85 30.48
N LYS A 198 -3.80 -5.50 31.74
CA LYS A 198 -4.76 -4.68 32.48
C LYS A 198 -4.33 -3.23 32.40
#